data_791dc2dc3b64ae7504737d5397256328
#
_entry.id   791dc2dc3b64ae7504737d5397256328
#
_cell.length_a   1.000
_cell.length_b   1.000
_cell.length_c   1.000
_cell.angle_alpha   90.00
_cell.angle_beta   90.00
_cell.angle_gamma   90.00
#
_symmetry.space_group_name_H-M   'P 1'
#
loop_
_entity.id
_entity.type
_entity.pdbx_description
1 polymer ?
#
loop_
_entity_poly.entity_id
_entity_poly.type
_entity_poly.pdbx_seq_one_letter_code
_entity_poly.pdbx_strand_id
1 'polypeptide(L)'
;MSGSEEKKLNSLHEEDSLYKAQGGKATYQISPTYGQNTLYKVNPVHDAWDRALAAESICQDILSSARNQLYLNMRFMDCALSALFFQGDMGVHPVGTDGTVLYYQPEELMEQFRRSQEKVNRIYLHSLLHCIFLHCFPEKDEEGNPAVDV
;
A
#
# COMPACT_ATOMS: atom_id res chain seq x y z
N MET A 1 -4.63 -30.98 -33.30
CA MET A 1 -3.96 -29.89 -32.53
C MET A 1 -4.90 -28.73 -32.46
N SER A 2 -5.22 -28.38 -31.27
CA SER A 2 -6.44 -27.69 -30.89
C SER A 2 -6.30 -26.19 -30.95
N GLY A 3 -7.34 -25.48 -31.39
CA GLY A 3 -7.40 -24.02 -31.54
C GLY A 3 -7.23 -23.20 -30.25
N SER A 4 -6.91 -23.85 -29.14
CA SER A 4 -6.57 -23.20 -27.86
C SER A 4 -5.09 -22.80 -27.78
N GLU A 5 -4.20 -23.53 -28.46
CA GLU A 5 -2.77 -23.20 -28.50
C GLU A 5 -2.47 -22.06 -29.49
N GLU A 6 -3.17 -22.02 -30.59
CA GLU A 6 -3.07 -20.91 -31.55
C GLU A 6 -3.58 -19.58 -30.98
N LYS A 7 -4.66 -19.60 -30.19
CA LYS A 7 -5.14 -18.40 -29.48
C LYS A 7 -4.16 -17.92 -28.41
N LYS A 8 -3.49 -18.81 -27.69
CA LYS A 8 -2.44 -18.44 -26.73
C LYS A 8 -1.21 -17.86 -27.40
N LEU A 9 -0.81 -18.42 -28.55
CA LEU A 9 0.34 -17.93 -29.30
C LEU A 9 0.08 -16.53 -29.89
N ASN A 10 -1.14 -16.29 -30.39
CA ASN A 10 -1.52 -14.99 -30.93
C ASN A 10 -1.62 -13.90 -29.84
N SER A 11 -2.13 -14.23 -28.64
CA SER A 11 -2.18 -13.27 -27.54
C SER A 11 -0.77 -12.85 -27.06
N LEU A 12 0.18 -13.79 -27.01
CA LEU A 12 1.58 -13.50 -26.68
C LEU A 12 2.27 -12.61 -27.73
N HIS A 13 1.92 -12.77 -29.02
CA HIS A 13 2.44 -11.92 -30.09
C HIS A 13 1.87 -10.50 -30.07
N GLU A 14 0.62 -10.35 -29.64
CA GLU A 14 -0.05 -9.05 -29.54
C GLU A 14 0.51 -8.22 -28.36
N GLU A 15 0.77 -8.86 -27.22
CA GLU A 15 1.44 -8.22 -26.07
C GLU A 15 2.89 -7.81 -26.40
N ASP A 16 3.63 -8.64 -27.14
CA ASP A 16 4.98 -8.32 -27.60
C ASP A 16 5.01 -7.12 -28.53
N SER A 17 3.99 -6.98 -29.37
CA SER A 17 3.87 -5.86 -30.32
C SER A 17 3.58 -4.54 -29.58
N LEU A 18 2.70 -4.58 -28.58
CA LEU A 18 2.39 -3.43 -27.72
C LEU A 18 3.60 -2.99 -26.88
N TYR A 19 4.35 -3.94 -26.32
CA TYR A 19 5.54 -3.65 -25.53
C TYR A 19 6.65 -3.00 -26.37
N LYS A 20 6.87 -3.49 -27.58
CA LYS A 20 7.84 -2.89 -28.53
C LYS A 20 7.43 -1.49 -28.97
N ALA A 21 6.13 -1.23 -29.13
CA ALA A 21 5.61 0.09 -29.48
C ALA A 21 5.84 1.14 -28.36
N GLN A 22 5.95 0.69 -27.10
CA GLN A 22 6.25 1.55 -25.94
C GLN A 22 7.75 1.75 -25.67
N GLY A 23 8.65 1.23 -26.51
CA GLY A 23 10.10 1.42 -26.40
C GLY A 23 10.77 0.66 -25.24
N GLY A 24 10.09 -0.30 -24.63
CA GLY A 24 10.62 -1.12 -23.55
C GLY A 24 11.66 -2.12 -24.00
N LYS A 25 12.77 -2.26 -23.25
CA LYS A 25 13.76 -3.33 -23.46
C LYS A 25 13.30 -4.60 -22.78
N ALA A 26 13.26 -5.72 -23.49
CA ALA A 26 12.94 -7.01 -22.90
C ALA A 26 14.03 -7.44 -21.93
N THR A 27 13.64 -7.71 -20.68
CA THR A 27 14.52 -8.26 -19.65
C THR A 27 14.14 -9.71 -19.40
N TYR A 28 15.11 -10.59 -19.25
CA TYR A 28 14.91 -12.01 -18.98
C TYR A 28 15.48 -12.37 -17.63
N GLN A 29 14.77 -13.19 -16.87
CA GLN A 29 15.22 -13.75 -15.60
C GLN A 29 15.24 -15.27 -15.66
N ILE A 30 16.10 -15.87 -14.86
CA ILE A 30 16.16 -17.35 -14.71
C ILE A 30 15.14 -17.75 -13.65
N SER A 31 14.24 -18.64 -14.00
CA SER A 31 13.26 -19.18 -13.03
C SER A 31 13.98 -20.02 -11.97
N PRO A 32 13.80 -19.73 -10.67
CA PRO A 32 14.43 -20.49 -9.59
C PRO A 32 13.74 -21.83 -9.32
N THR A 33 12.66 -22.16 -10.03
CA THR A 33 11.82 -23.32 -9.70
C THR A 33 12.12 -24.51 -10.59
N TYR A 34 12.44 -25.64 -9.97
CA TYR A 34 12.51 -26.99 -10.57
C TYR A 34 13.56 -27.25 -11.65
N GLY A 35 14.85 -26.96 -11.40
CA GLY A 35 15.94 -27.64 -12.13
C GLY A 35 15.99 -27.49 -13.66
N GLN A 36 15.07 -26.72 -14.26
CA GLN A 36 15.07 -26.36 -15.66
C GLN A 36 15.36 -24.84 -15.74
N ASN A 37 16.52 -24.51 -16.30
CA ASN A 37 16.88 -23.13 -16.64
C ASN A 37 16.02 -22.64 -17.82
N THR A 38 14.76 -22.35 -17.55
CA THR A 38 13.89 -21.67 -18.49
C THR A 38 14.03 -20.17 -18.32
N LEU A 39 14.56 -19.51 -19.36
CA LEU A 39 14.52 -18.07 -19.47
C LEU A 39 13.08 -17.64 -19.80
N TYR A 40 12.48 -16.83 -18.95
CA TYR A 40 11.19 -16.23 -19.22
C TYR A 40 11.33 -14.71 -19.41
N LYS A 41 10.50 -14.18 -20.28
CA LYS A 41 10.47 -12.75 -20.55
C LYS A 41 9.78 -12.03 -19.40
N VAL A 42 10.49 -11.10 -18.79
CA VAL A 42 9.97 -10.27 -17.72
C VAL A 42 9.19 -9.10 -18.35
N ASN A 43 7.92 -8.99 -18.03
CA ASN A 43 7.13 -7.82 -18.36
C ASN A 43 7.29 -6.78 -17.23
N PRO A 44 8.01 -5.66 -17.44
CA PRO A 44 8.30 -4.70 -16.38
C PRO A 44 7.04 -4.05 -15.78
N VAL A 45 5.95 -4.00 -16.53
CA VAL A 45 4.66 -3.47 -16.03
C VAL A 45 4.05 -4.45 -15.03
N HIS A 46 4.02 -5.75 -15.38
CA HIS A 46 3.50 -6.80 -14.49
C HIS A 46 4.31 -6.89 -13.19
N ASP A 47 5.65 -6.86 -13.31
CA ASP A 47 6.53 -6.88 -12.13
C ASP A 47 6.39 -5.65 -11.25
N ALA A 48 6.08 -4.49 -11.82
CA ALA A 48 5.80 -3.28 -11.04
C ALA A 48 4.48 -3.39 -10.26
N TRP A 49 3.45 -3.96 -10.88
CA TRP A 49 2.18 -4.23 -10.23
C TRP A 49 2.30 -5.24 -9.09
N ASP A 50 3.00 -6.35 -9.33
CA ASP A 50 3.22 -7.39 -8.31
C ASP A 50 4.00 -6.83 -7.12
N ARG A 51 4.99 -5.97 -7.36
CA ARG A 51 5.75 -5.29 -6.30
C ARG A 51 4.88 -4.29 -5.53
N ALA A 52 4.01 -3.54 -6.20
CA ALA A 52 3.10 -2.60 -5.55
C ALA A 52 2.09 -3.33 -4.67
N LEU A 53 1.48 -4.41 -5.15
CA LEU A 53 0.57 -5.24 -4.37
C LEU A 53 1.27 -5.89 -3.16
N ALA A 54 2.50 -6.38 -3.34
CA ALA A 54 3.29 -6.95 -2.25
C ALA A 54 3.64 -5.88 -1.19
N ALA A 55 4.01 -4.67 -1.62
CA ALA A 55 4.29 -3.55 -0.71
C ALA A 55 3.05 -3.14 0.08
N GLU A 56 1.88 -3.08 -0.56
CA GLU A 56 0.61 -2.78 0.10
C GLU A 56 0.27 -3.83 1.15
N SER A 57 0.37 -5.12 0.81
CA SER A 57 0.14 -6.22 1.75
C SER A 57 1.07 -6.12 2.97
N ILE A 58 2.36 -5.87 2.77
CA ILE A 58 3.33 -5.70 3.85
C ILE A 58 2.96 -4.50 4.74
N CYS A 59 2.54 -3.39 4.16
CA CYS A 59 2.14 -2.21 4.92
C CYS A 59 0.88 -2.47 5.77
N GLN A 60 -0.09 -3.20 5.24
CA GLN A 60 -1.27 -3.60 6.00
C GLN A 60 -0.91 -4.53 7.17
N ASP A 61 0.03 -5.45 6.99
CA ASP A 61 0.54 -6.31 8.06
C ASP A 61 1.27 -5.50 9.14
N ILE A 62 2.09 -4.53 8.75
CA ILE A 62 2.78 -3.60 9.66
C ILE A 62 1.78 -2.83 10.51
N LEU A 63 0.78 -2.22 9.90
CA LEU A 63 -0.25 -1.44 10.61
C LEU A 63 -1.13 -2.32 11.48
N SER A 64 -1.47 -3.53 11.03
CA SER A 64 -2.21 -4.51 11.84
C SER A 64 -1.40 -4.97 13.04
N SER A 65 -0.09 -5.16 12.89
CA SER A 65 0.81 -5.48 14.01
C SER A 65 0.87 -4.33 15.02
N ALA A 66 0.99 -3.08 14.55
CA ALA A 66 0.96 -1.89 15.39
C ALA A 66 -0.36 -1.78 16.17
N ARG A 67 -1.50 -1.98 15.51
CA ARG A 67 -2.83 -2.04 16.14
C ARG A 67 -2.88 -3.08 17.25
N ASN A 68 -2.42 -4.30 16.97
CA ASN A 68 -2.44 -5.39 17.94
C ASN A 68 -1.57 -5.08 19.18
N GLN A 69 -0.39 -4.49 18.98
CA GLN A 69 0.47 -4.09 20.09
C GLN A 69 -0.16 -2.98 20.95
N LEU A 70 -0.78 -1.99 20.31
CA LEU A 70 -1.51 -0.94 21.03
C LEU A 70 -2.71 -1.51 21.78
N TYR A 71 -3.43 -2.45 21.18
CA TYR A 71 -4.54 -3.15 21.82
C TYR A 71 -4.13 -3.88 23.10
N LEU A 72 -2.99 -4.58 23.06
CA LEU A 72 -2.48 -5.29 24.25
C LEU A 72 -2.15 -4.34 25.40
N ASN A 73 -1.69 -3.12 25.09
CA ASN A 73 -1.31 -2.11 26.09
C ASN A 73 -2.48 -1.21 26.53
N MET A 74 -3.47 -1.02 25.65
CA MET A 74 -4.57 -0.05 25.84
C MET A 74 -5.92 -0.66 25.48
N ARG A 75 -6.32 -1.72 26.17
CA ARG A 75 -7.57 -2.47 25.89
C ARG A 75 -8.84 -1.62 25.95
N PHE A 76 -8.83 -0.54 26.72
CA PHE A 76 -9.96 0.39 26.79
C PHE A 76 -10.21 1.18 25.50
N MET A 77 -9.24 1.18 24.57
CA MET A 77 -9.34 1.84 23.26
C MET A 77 -9.69 0.88 22.12
N ASP A 78 -10.14 -0.34 22.41
CA ASP A 78 -10.41 -1.39 21.42
C ASP A 78 -11.31 -0.90 20.27
N CYS A 79 -12.44 -0.28 20.61
CA CYS A 79 -13.37 0.24 19.61
C CYS A 79 -12.72 1.29 18.70
N ALA A 80 -11.90 2.18 19.28
CA ALA A 80 -11.22 3.22 18.50
C ALA A 80 -10.09 2.66 17.64
N LEU A 81 -9.29 1.72 18.18
CA LEU A 81 -8.20 1.07 17.45
C LEU A 81 -8.71 0.27 16.26
N SER A 82 -9.91 -0.32 16.34
CA SER A 82 -10.51 -1.11 15.26
C SER A 82 -11.32 -0.27 14.26
N ALA A 83 -11.56 1.00 14.52
CA ALA A 83 -12.42 1.83 13.67
C ALA A 83 -11.76 2.28 12.37
N LEU A 84 -10.42 2.39 12.33
CA LEU A 84 -9.70 2.91 11.16
C LEU A 84 -9.44 1.81 10.11
N PHE A 85 -9.79 2.12 8.87
CA PHE A 85 -9.38 1.35 7.70
C PHE A 85 -8.01 1.82 7.22
N PHE A 86 -7.29 0.99 6.48
CA PHE A 86 -5.96 1.31 5.95
C PHE A 86 -6.02 1.47 4.44
N GLN A 87 -5.41 2.54 3.90
CA GLN A 87 -5.35 2.79 2.47
C GLN A 87 -4.00 3.41 2.10
N GLY A 88 -3.36 2.82 1.07
CA GLY A 88 -2.14 3.40 0.50
C GLY A 88 -2.45 4.69 -0.27
N ASP A 89 -1.68 5.75 -0.03
CA ASP A 89 -1.75 7.01 -0.74
C ASP A 89 -0.35 7.62 -0.88
N MET A 90 0.04 7.94 -2.11
CA MET A 90 1.36 8.51 -2.41
C MET A 90 1.47 10.01 -2.08
N GLY A 91 0.35 10.68 -1.81
CA GLY A 91 0.29 12.10 -1.47
C GLY A 91 0.44 12.41 0.03
N VAL A 92 0.44 11.38 0.87
CA VAL A 92 0.51 11.52 2.34
C VAL A 92 1.92 11.23 2.85
N HIS A 93 2.40 11.96 3.85
CA HIS A 93 3.75 11.81 4.42
C HIS A 93 3.76 11.84 5.94
N PRO A 94 4.22 10.80 6.62
CA PRO A 94 4.26 9.39 6.22
C PRO A 94 2.89 8.73 6.36
N VAL A 95 2.00 9.33 7.17
CA VAL A 95 0.65 8.85 7.50
C VAL A 95 -0.27 10.04 7.74
N GLY A 96 -1.50 9.95 7.28
CA GLY A 96 -2.58 10.90 7.52
C GLY A 96 -3.89 10.21 7.81
N THR A 97 -4.89 10.95 8.26
CA THR A 97 -6.24 10.38 8.50
C THR A 97 -7.33 11.42 8.25
N ASP A 98 -8.48 10.96 7.80
CA ASP A 98 -9.72 11.73 7.68
C ASP A 98 -10.72 11.41 8.82
N GLY A 99 -10.31 10.61 9.79
CA GLY A 99 -11.16 10.15 10.89
C GLY A 99 -11.78 8.77 10.67
N THR A 100 -11.75 8.23 9.46
CA THR A 100 -12.29 6.91 9.09
C THR A 100 -11.20 6.03 8.47
N VAL A 101 -10.37 6.62 7.61
CA VAL A 101 -9.30 5.95 6.91
C VAL A 101 -7.95 6.49 7.39
N LEU A 102 -7.02 5.57 7.60
CA LEU A 102 -5.61 5.88 7.82
C LEU A 102 -4.90 5.71 6.47
N TYR A 103 -4.51 6.84 5.88
CA TYR A 103 -3.73 6.89 4.65
C TYR A 103 -2.26 6.76 4.96
N TYR A 104 -1.51 6.04 4.14
CA TYR A 104 -0.08 5.86 4.33
C TYR A 104 0.66 5.81 3.00
N GLN A 105 1.90 6.31 2.99
CA GLN A 105 2.82 6.11 1.88
C GLN A 105 3.61 4.82 2.11
N PRO A 106 3.52 3.81 1.20
CA PRO A 106 4.11 2.50 1.44
C PRO A 106 5.63 2.51 1.69
N GLU A 107 6.38 3.26 0.88
CA GLU A 107 7.84 3.30 1.00
C GLU A 107 8.29 3.93 2.33
N GLU A 108 7.69 5.04 2.72
CA GLU A 108 8.01 5.73 3.98
C GLU A 108 7.59 4.91 5.19
N LEU A 109 6.41 4.27 5.16
CA LEU A 109 5.94 3.44 6.25
C LEU A 109 6.87 2.23 6.47
N MET A 110 7.28 1.56 5.40
CA MET A 110 8.25 0.47 5.47
C MET A 110 9.60 0.94 6.01
N GLU A 111 10.07 2.11 5.60
CA GLU A 111 11.33 2.68 6.09
C GLU A 111 11.24 3.05 7.59
N GLN A 112 10.11 3.60 8.04
CA GLN A 112 9.89 3.86 9.47
C GLN A 112 9.88 2.58 10.28
N PHE A 113 9.22 1.54 9.78
CA PHE A 113 9.16 0.23 10.42
C PHE A 113 10.54 -0.43 10.52
N ARG A 114 11.35 -0.36 9.45
CA ARG A 114 12.73 -0.87 9.44
C ARG A 114 13.63 -0.19 10.47
N ARG A 115 13.40 1.11 10.73
CA ARG A 115 14.14 1.86 11.75
C ARG A 115 13.67 1.51 13.16
N SER A 116 12.39 1.44 13.38
CA SER A 116 11.80 1.11 14.67
C SER A 116 10.31 0.84 14.55
N GLN A 117 9.89 -0.34 14.99
CA GLN A 117 8.48 -0.69 15.10
C GLN A 117 7.72 0.23 16.07
N GLU A 118 8.37 0.68 17.14
CA GLU A 118 7.78 1.62 18.09
C GLU A 118 7.40 2.97 17.46
N LYS A 119 8.14 3.41 16.44
CA LYS A 119 7.78 4.63 15.70
C LYS A 119 6.46 4.47 14.97
N VAL A 120 6.25 3.33 14.33
CA VAL A 120 4.98 3.04 13.65
C VAL A 120 3.84 2.99 14.66
N ASN A 121 4.04 2.36 15.81
CA ASN A 121 3.05 2.34 16.88
C ASN A 121 2.69 3.75 17.36
N ARG A 122 3.68 4.63 17.52
CA ARG A 122 3.46 6.04 17.90
C ARG A 122 2.72 6.82 16.82
N ILE A 123 3.10 6.65 15.55
CA ILE A 123 2.44 7.28 14.40
C ILE A 123 0.97 6.86 14.35
N TYR A 124 0.70 5.56 14.47
CA TYR A 124 -0.67 5.03 14.50
C TYR A 124 -1.48 5.61 15.66
N LEU A 125 -0.92 5.59 16.87
CA LEU A 125 -1.58 6.14 18.06
C LEU A 125 -1.82 7.66 17.91
N HIS A 126 -0.85 8.40 17.38
CA HIS A 126 -0.97 9.83 17.16
C HIS A 126 -2.12 10.15 16.19
N SER A 127 -2.20 9.44 15.06
CA SER A 127 -3.31 9.58 14.11
C SER A 127 -4.66 9.24 14.73
N LEU A 128 -4.72 8.19 15.56
CA LEU A 128 -5.93 7.83 16.29
C LEU A 128 -6.37 8.91 17.28
N LEU A 129 -5.43 9.53 17.99
CA LEU A 129 -5.73 10.63 18.92
C LEU A 129 -6.28 11.85 18.19
N HIS A 130 -5.79 12.17 17.00
CA HIS A 130 -6.40 13.22 16.18
C HIS A 130 -7.86 12.94 15.85
N CYS A 131 -8.21 11.68 15.58
CA CYS A 131 -9.60 11.28 15.36
C CYS A 131 -10.45 11.43 16.63
N ILE A 132 -9.93 10.96 17.79
CA ILE A 132 -10.63 11.00 19.09
C ILE A 132 -10.86 12.44 19.54
N PHE A 133 -9.88 13.31 19.37
CA PHE A 133 -9.99 14.73 19.74
C PHE A 133 -10.62 15.60 18.65
N LEU A 134 -11.16 14.99 17.60
CA LEU A 134 -11.84 15.66 16.49
C LEU A 134 -10.97 16.67 15.72
N HIS A 135 -9.65 16.61 15.81
CA HIS A 135 -8.75 17.48 15.08
C HIS A 135 -8.80 17.28 13.56
N CYS A 136 -9.32 16.13 13.10
CA CYS A 136 -9.56 15.86 11.68
C CYS A 136 -10.82 16.58 11.14
N PHE A 137 -11.63 17.16 12.01
CA PHE A 137 -12.88 17.81 11.68
C PHE A 137 -12.80 19.28 12.12
N PRO A 138 -12.23 20.18 11.30
CA PRO A 138 -12.15 21.59 11.64
C PRO A 138 -13.57 22.14 11.85
N GLU A 139 -13.78 22.85 12.95
CA GLU A 139 -15.02 23.57 13.15
C GLU A 139 -15.22 24.55 11.98
N LYS A 140 -16.43 24.56 11.46
CA LYS A 140 -16.83 25.52 10.44
C LYS A 140 -17.47 26.71 11.14
N ASP A 141 -17.12 27.92 10.69
CA ASP A 141 -17.83 29.12 11.09
C ASP A 141 -19.30 29.11 10.58
N GLU A 142 -20.11 30.06 11.02
CA GLU A 142 -21.52 30.17 10.59
C GLU A 142 -21.66 30.37 9.07
N GLU A 143 -20.58 30.70 8.36
CA GLU A 143 -20.50 30.89 6.92
C GLU A 143 -20.01 29.62 6.19
N GLY A 144 -19.65 28.56 6.92
CA GLY A 144 -19.20 27.27 6.39
C GLY A 144 -17.72 27.20 6.02
N ASN A 145 -16.92 28.21 6.34
CA ASN A 145 -15.46 28.20 6.17
C ASN A 145 -14.80 27.48 7.34
N PRO A 146 -13.65 26.79 7.13
CA PRO A 146 -12.92 26.19 8.23
C PRO A 146 -12.45 27.28 9.21
N ALA A 147 -12.77 27.13 10.49
CA ALA A 147 -12.27 28.02 11.53
C ALA A 147 -10.75 27.94 11.55
N VAL A 148 -10.10 29.09 11.39
CA VAL A 148 -8.64 29.19 11.49
C VAL A 148 -8.31 29.32 12.97
N ASP A 149 -7.73 28.27 13.56
CA ASP A 149 -7.12 28.37 14.88
C ASP A 149 -5.98 29.41 14.85
N VAL A 150 -6.12 30.46 15.67
CA VAL A 150 -5.14 31.54 15.84
C VAL A 150 -4.13 31.13 16.90
#